data_0bbc33a1a045582d8988c127bb3b4c95
#
_entry.id   0bbc33a1a045582d8988c127bb3b4c95
#
_cell.length_a   1.000
_cell.length_b   1.000
_cell.length_c   1.000
_cell.angle_alpha   90.00
_cell.angle_beta   90.00
_cell.angle_gamma   90.00
#
_symmetry.space_group_name_H-M   'P 1'
#
loop_
_entity.id
_entity.type
_entity.pdbx_description
1 polymer ?
#
loop_
_entity_poly.entity_id
_entity_poly.type
_entity_poly.pdbx_seq_one_letter_code
_entity_poly.pdbx_strand_id
1 'polypeptide(L)'
;GMSMQSKISDGSWLGGTPLWSLAEKQGVLAASLFWVASNSDAGGTRPTYYYNYHEKFTADEKINIVLNWLKLPEEKRPHFITFYFPEVDKNGHLHGSESLEVQNAVKFVDDAIGKLIEKVNELQLPNVNFIFVSDHGMIDVDIEDTLEIPALLQDKNRFIINNSQTLLRIALKNESEVNQVYRELKKNKTKDYKVYLTEKFPKRLHYRTADDRFNRIGQILLVPHAPKIFLEPNARKTPGKHGYNPFKVPKMRATFAASGPAFKKG
;
A
#
# COMPACT_ATOMS: atom_id res chain seq x y z
N GLY A 1 2.51 -14.86 -3.84
CA GLY A 1 1.45 -14.14 -3.18
C GLY A 1 0.18 -14.11 -4.01
N MET A 2 -0.98 -14.25 -3.41
CA MET A 2 -2.22 -14.00 -4.16
C MET A 2 -2.22 -12.55 -4.62
N SER A 3 -2.33 -12.32 -5.92
CA SER A 3 -2.63 -11.00 -6.45
C SER A 3 -3.96 -10.54 -5.86
N MET A 4 -3.99 -9.39 -5.21
CA MET A 4 -5.23 -8.78 -4.71
C MET A 4 -6.20 -8.39 -5.83
N GLN A 5 -5.74 -8.41 -7.09
CA GLN A 5 -6.54 -7.96 -8.25
C GLN A 5 -7.90 -8.62 -8.36
N SER A 6 -8.00 -9.93 -8.11
CA SER A 6 -9.29 -10.65 -8.14
C SER A 6 -10.13 -10.48 -6.87
N LYS A 7 -9.57 -9.89 -5.81
CA LYS A 7 -10.19 -9.75 -4.48
C LYS A 7 -10.33 -8.30 -4.03
N ILE A 8 -9.97 -7.35 -4.87
CA ILE A 8 -9.93 -5.92 -4.51
C ILE A 8 -11.33 -5.36 -4.16
N SER A 9 -12.39 -5.99 -4.67
CA SER A 9 -13.78 -5.64 -4.35
C SER A 9 -14.36 -6.41 -3.16
N ASP A 10 -13.60 -7.31 -2.54
CA ASP A 10 -14.01 -8.09 -1.38
C ASP A 10 -13.60 -7.34 -0.09
N GLY A 11 -14.57 -6.66 0.53
CA GLY A 11 -14.36 -5.88 1.75
C GLY A 11 -13.89 -6.69 2.96
N SER A 12 -14.07 -8.03 2.95
CA SER A 12 -13.62 -8.91 4.04
C SER A 12 -12.08 -8.90 4.24
N TRP A 13 -11.32 -8.43 3.23
CA TRP A 13 -9.88 -8.27 3.32
C TRP A 13 -9.44 -7.05 4.13
N LEU A 14 -10.34 -6.10 4.39
CA LEU A 14 -10.06 -4.87 5.11
C LEU A 14 -10.56 -4.95 6.55
N GLY A 15 -9.69 -4.71 7.51
CA GLY A 15 -9.98 -4.88 8.93
C GLY A 15 -10.44 -3.62 9.67
N GLY A 16 -10.55 -2.50 9.00
CA GLY A 16 -10.99 -1.23 9.57
C GLY A 16 -12.20 -0.65 8.85
N THR A 17 -12.67 0.50 9.29
CA THR A 17 -13.65 1.30 8.56
C THR A 17 -12.91 2.29 7.67
N PRO A 18 -12.92 2.16 6.34
CA PRO A 18 -12.30 3.12 5.45
C PRO A 18 -12.92 4.52 5.60
N LEU A 19 -12.16 5.57 5.29
CA LEU A 19 -12.63 6.95 5.46
C LEU A 19 -13.89 7.25 4.63
N TRP A 20 -13.98 6.74 3.41
CA TRP A 20 -15.20 6.90 2.59
C TRP A 20 -16.42 6.25 3.24
N SER A 21 -16.26 5.04 3.81
CA SER A 21 -17.34 4.36 4.52
C SER A 21 -17.71 5.10 5.82
N LEU A 22 -16.74 5.68 6.52
CA LEU A 22 -16.99 6.50 7.70
C LEU A 22 -17.73 7.79 7.33
N ALA A 23 -17.36 8.45 6.24
CA ALA A 23 -18.03 9.65 5.70
C ALA A 23 -19.51 9.33 5.40
N GLU A 24 -19.77 8.30 4.61
CA GLU A 24 -21.14 7.87 4.25
C GLU A 24 -21.99 7.56 5.48
N LYS A 25 -21.44 6.86 6.47
CA LYS A 25 -22.14 6.57 7.73
C LYS A 25 -22.50 7.81 8.55
N GLN A 26 -21.81 8.92 8.32
CA GLN A 26 -22.07 10.21 8.95
C GLN A 26 -22.94 11.13 8.05
N GLY A 27 -23.49 10.63 6.95
CA GLY A 27 -24.30 11.41 6.02
C GLY A 27 -23.49 12.31 5.11
N VAL A 28 -22.15 12.12 5.02
CA VAL A 28 -21.27 12.85 4.12
C VAL A 28 -21.07 12.03 2.86
N LEU A 29 -21.60 12.49 1.73
CA LEU A 29 -21.44 11.80 0.46
C LEU A 29 -19.96 11.70 0.08
N ALA A 30 -19.53 10.49 -0.26
CA ALA A 30 -18.16 10.21 -0.64
C ALA A 30 -18.05 9.85 -2.13
N ALA A 31 -16.93 10.23 -2.74
CA ALA A 31 -16.55 9.79 -4.07
C ALA A 31 -15.14 9.18 -4.05
N SER A 32 -14.89 8.23 -4.93
CA SER A 32 -13.58 7.61 -5.02
C SER A 32 -13.20 7.30 -6.46
N LEU A 33 -12.07 7.85 -6.87
CA LEU A 33 -11.46 7.58 -8.17
C LEU A 33 -10.21 6.74 -7.97
N PHE A 34 -10.37 5.43 -8.20
CA PHE A 34 -9.29 4.43 -8.21
C PHE A 34 -8.58 4.18 -6.88
N TRP A 35 -9.01 4.75 -5.76
CA TRP A 35 -8.41 4.43 -4.47
C TRP A 35 -8.56 2.96 -4.14
N VAL A 36 -7.49 2.37 -3.62
CA VAL A 36 -7.41 0.93 -3.38
C VAL A 36 -8.60 0.45 -2.54
N ALA A 37 -9.29 -0.57 -3.04
CA ALA A 37 -10.45 -1.22 -2.42
C ALA A 37 -11.69 -0.32 -2.20
N SER A 38 -11.75 0.89 -2.77
CA SER A 38 -12.93 1.76 -2.63
C SER A 38 -14.16 1.26 -3.40
N ASN A 39 -13.99 0.31 -4.30
CA ASN A 39 -15.09 -0.41 -4.96
C ASN A 39 -15.62 -1.59 -4.13
N SER A 40 -15.11 -1.81 -2.92
CA SER A 40 -15.59 -2.83 -1.98
C SER A 40 -16.59 -2.25 -0.98
N ASP A 41 -17.30 -3.12 -0.30
CA ASP A 41 -18.19 -2.80 0.83
C ASP A 41 -17.46 -2.81 2.19
N ALA A 42 -16.17 -2.62 2.18
CA ALA A 42 -15.36 -2.52 3.40
C ALA A 42 -15.94 -1.47 4.36
N GLY A 43 -16.05 -1.84 5.64
CA GLY A 43 -16.70 -0.99 6.63
C GLY A 43 -18.22 -0.94 6.52
N GLY A 44 -18.85 -1.72 5.61
CA GLY A 44 -20.30 -1.90 5.47
C GLY A 44 -20.97 -0.96 4.47
N THR A 45 -20.22 -0.05 3.82
CA THR A 45 -20.79 0.78 2.75
C THR A 45 -19.70 1.22 1.77
N ARG A 46 -20.08 1.39 0.50
CA ARG A 46 -19.22 1.94 -0.56
C ARG A 46 -19.37 3.46 -0.62
N PRO A 47 -18.43 4.15 -1.29
CA PRO A 47 -18.67 5.54 -1.68
C PRO A 47 -19.92 5.63 -2.57
N THR A 48 -20.67 6.71 -2.46
CA THR A 48 -21.83 6.99 -3.33
C THR A 48 -21.43 7.02 -4.80
N TYR A 49 -20.26 7.58 -5.10
CA TYR A 49 -19.69 7.59 -6.43
C TYR A 49 -18.33 6.90 -6.43
N TYR A 50 -18.10 5.95 -7.34
CA TYR A 50 -16.78 5.34 -7.50
C TYR A 50 -16.57 4.80 -8.90
N TYR A 51 -15.31 4.67 -9.27
CA TYR A 51 -14.88 3.99 -10.48
C TYR A 51 -14.03 2.78 -10.13
N ASN A 52 -14.25 1.68 -10.82
CA ASN A 52 -13.32 0.56 -10.80
C ASN A 52 -11.99 0.99 -11.42
N TYR A 53 -10.88 0.54 -10.81
CA TYR A 53 -9.55 0.87 -11.31
C TYR A 53 -9.37 0.49 -12.78
N HIS A 54 -8.86 1.45 -13.56
CA HIS A 54 -8.60 1.27 -14.97
C HIS A 54 -7.42 2.14 -15.42
N GLU A 55 -6.37 1.51 -16.02
CA GLU A 55 -5.12 2.20 -16.37
C GLU A 55 -5.20 3.12 -17.59
N LYS A 56 -6.26 3.04 -18.40
CA LYS A 56 -6.36 3.79 -19.65
C LYS A 56 -6.83 5.24 -19.52
N PHE A 57 -7.28 5.65 -18.34
CA PHE A 57 -7.69 7.03 -18.13
C PHE A 57 -6.49 7.96 -18.11
N THR A 58 -6.54 9.00 -18.95
CA THR A 58 -5.60 10.11 -18.90
C THR A 58 -5.78 10.96 -17.63
N ALA A 59 -4.78 11.77 -17.29
CA ALA A 59 -4.91 12.70 -16.15
C ALA A 59 -6.12 13.65 -16.33
N ASP A 60 -6.35 14.13 -17.54
CA ASP A 60 -7.45 15.04 -17.84
C ASP A 60 -8.81 14.38 -17.68
N GLU A 61 -8.98 13.16 -18.13
CA GLU A 61 -10.21 12.39 -17.91
C GLU A 61 -10.47 12.17 -16.43
N LYS A 62 -9.44 11.81 -15.65
CA LYS A 62 -9.53 11.67 -14.20
C LYS A 62 -9.94 12.99 -13.52
N ILE A 63 -9.32 14.10 -13.89
CA ILE A 63 -9.64 15.43 -13.36
C ILE A 63 -11.08 15.80 -13.71
N ASN A 64 -11.51 15.60 -14.97
CA ASN A 64 -12.88 15.90 -15.40
C ASN A 64 -13.94 15.10 -14.64
N ILE A 65 -13.66 13.84 -14.27
CA ILE A 65 -14.57 13.07 -13.41
C ILE A 65 -14.76 13.76 -12.07
N VAL A 66 -13.67 14.18 -11.41
CA VAL A 66 -13.74 14.88 -10.12
C VAL A 66 -14.50 16.20 -10.25
N LEU A 67 -14.22 16.99 -11.30
CA LEU A 67 -14.90 18.25 -11.56
C LEU A 67 -16.41 18.06 -11.82
N ASN A 68 -16.80 16.99 -12.51
CA ASN A 68 -18.19 16.66 -12.73
C ASN A 68 -18.92 16.32 -11.43
N TRP A 69 -18.28 15.62 -10.51
CA TRP A 69 -18.82 15.39 -9.18
C TRP A 69 -18.99 16.67 -8.37
N LEU A 70 -17.98 17.57 -8.44
CA LEU A 70 -18.01 18.84 -7.72
C LEU A 70 -19.01 19.84 -8.29
N LYS A 71 -19.43 19.70 -9.55
CA LYS A 71 -20.47 20.52 -10.20
C LYS A 71 -21.90 20.04 -9.90
N LEU A 72 -22.07 18.90 -9.24
CA LEU A 72 -23.39 18.43 -8.85
C LEU A 72 -24.08 19.42 -7.90
N PRO A 73 -25.42 19.47 -7.87
CA PRO A 73 -26.18 20.19 -6.85
C PRO A 73 -25.74 19.77 -5.44
N GLU A 74 -25.85 20.69 -4.46
CA GLU A 74 -25.32 20.52 -3.10
C GLU A 74 -25.73 19.18 -2.46
N GLU A 75 -26.98 18.80 -2.61
CA GLU A 75 -27.56 17.56 -2.06
C GLU A 75 -27.02 16.26 -2.70
N LYS A 76 -26.34 16.38 -3.85
CA LYS A 76 -25.72 15.26 -4.59
C LYS A 76 -24.21 15.36 -4.67
N ARG A 77 -23.65 16.51 -4.25
CA ARG A 77 -22.21 16.76 -4.33
C ARG A 77 -21.46 15.96 -3.28
N PRO A 78 -20.43 15.17 -3.64
CA PRO A 78 -19.59 14.53 -2.64
C PRO A 78 -18.73 15.57 -1.92
N HIS A 79 -18.68 15.46 -0.58
CA HIS A 79 -17.85 16.31 0.28
C HIS A 79 -16.57 15.63 0.75
N PHE A 80 -16.41 14.35 0.46
CA PHE A 80 -15.18 13.59 0.67
C PHE A 80 -14.80 12.87 -0.62
N ILE A 81 -13.64 13.20 -1.19
CA ILE A 81 -13.20 12.63 -2.46
C ILE A 81 -11.80 12.04 -2.29
N THR A 82 -11.61 10.78 -2.71
CA THR A 82 -10.30 10.16 -2.83
C THR A 82 -9.92 10.02 -4.31
N PHE A 83 -8.67 10.34 -4.62
CA PHE A 83 -8.13 10.31 -5.98
C PHE A 83 -6.74 9.66 -5.95
N TYR A 84 -6.48 8.68 -6.80
CA TYR A 84 -5.26 7.87 -6.78
C TYR A 84 -4.45 7.99 -8.06
N PHE A 85 -3.13 8.14 -7.89
CA PHE A 85 -2.13 8.14 -8.94
C PHE A 85 -1.14 6.98 -8.74
N PRO A 86 -1.11 5.96 -9.63
CA PRO A 86 -0.20 4.82 -9.53
C PRO A 86 1.17 5.07 -10.17
N GLU A 87 1.35 6.17 -10.89
CA GLU A 87 2.44 6.38 -11.85
C GLU A 87 3.82 6.35 -11.19
N VAL A 88 3.98 6.96 -10.02
CA VAL A 88 5.27 7.03 -9.31
C VAL A 88 5.68 5.65 -8.79
N ASP A 89 4.78 4.95 -8.12
CA ASP A 89 5.04 3.60 -7.60
C ASP A 89 5.37 2.62 -8.73
N LYS A 90 4.57 2.63 -9.79
CA LYS A 90 4.77 1.78 -10.97
C LYS A 90 6.14 1.97 -11.59
N ASN A 91 6.55 3.23 -11.83
CA ASN A 91 7.87 3.52 -12.41
C ASN A 91 8.99 3.23 -11.42
N GLY A 92 8.80 3.49 -10.13
CA GLY A 92 9.73 3.13 -9.08
C GLY A 92 10.04 1.64 -9.05
N HIS A 93 9.02 0.80 -9.12
CA HIS A 93 9.21 -0.64 -9.19
C HIS A 93 9.97 -1.08 -10.44
N LEU A 94 9.66 -0.51 -11.61
CA LEU A 94 10.19 -0.96 -12.90
C LEU A 94 11.61 -0.48 -13.17
N HIS A 95 11.94 0.75 -12.77
CA HIS A 95 13.14 1.46 -13.20
C HIS A 95 14.08 1.83 -12.05
N GLY A 96 13.62 1.71 -10.79
CA GLY A 96 14.36 2.15 -9.61
C GLY A 96 13.96 3.55 -9.14
N SER A 97 14.19 3.82 -7.85
CA SER A 97 13.68 5.01 -7.15
C SER A 97 14.31 6.34 -7.63
N GLU A 98 15.50 6.30 -8.22
CA GLU A 98 16.27 7.48 -8.65
C GLU A 98 16.28 7.64 -10.19
N SER A 99 15.49 6.83 -10.91
CA SER A 99 15.47 6.82 -12.37
C SER A 99 14.84 8.08 -12.98
N LEU A 100 15.16 8.35 -14.24
CA LEU A 100 14.54 9.43 -15.01
C LEU A 100 13.02 9.21 -15.16
N GLU A 101 12.60 7.96 -15.30
CA GLU A 101 11.19 7.59 -15.41
C GLU A 101 10.42 7.95 -14.13
N VAL A 102 11.02 7.77 -12.95
CA VAL A 102 10.42 8.20 -11.68
C VAL A 102 10.35 9.73 -11.59
N GLN A 103 11.42 10.44 -11.97
CA GLN A 103 11.42 11.90 -11.99
C GLN A 103 10.32 12.45 -12.91
N ASN A 104 10.17 11.85 -14.10
CA ASN A 104 9.10 12.21 -15.04
C ASN A 104 7.71 11.88 -14.49
N ALA A 105 7.55 10.74 -13.79
CA ALA A 105 6.29 10.36 -13.16
C ALA A 105 5.91 11.31 -12.00
N VAL A 106 6.89 11.74 -11.20
CA VAL A 106 6.67 12.75 -10.14
C VAL A 106 6.21 14.06 -10.75
N LYS A 107 6.92 14.55 -11.79
CA LYS A 107 6.51 15.76 -12.49
C LYS A 107 5.09 15.66 -13.10
N PHE A 108 4.78 14.53 -13.73
CA PHE A 108 3.44 14.28 -14.28
C PHE A 108 2.35 14.33 -13.20
N VAL A 109 2.58 13.73 -12.03
CA VAL A 109 1.62 13.77 -10.92
C VAL A 109 1.50 15.17 -10.33
N ASP A 110 2.62 15.88 -10.18
CA ASP A 110 2.64 17.27 -9.69
C ASP A 110 1.87 18.22 -10.64
N ASP A 111 2.13 18.14 -11.94
CA ASP A 111 1.41 18.92 -12.96
C ASP A 111 -0.10 18.59 -12.93
N ALA A 112 -0.48 17.32 -12.77
CA ALA A 112 -1.89 16.91 -12.70
C ALA A 112 -2.58 17.43 -11.43
N ILE A 113 -1.89 17.40 -10.28
CA ILE A 113 -2.40 17.95 -9.01
C ILE A 113 -2.56 19.47 -9.13
N GLY A 114 -1.56 20.16 -9.67
CA GLY A 114 -1.63 21.61 -9.92
C GLY A 114 -2.84 21.97 -10.75
N LYS A 115 -3.07 21.27 -11.88
CA LYS A 115 -4.22 21.45 -12.76
C LYS A 115 -5.54 21.15 -12.04
N LEU A 116 -5.61 20.09 -11.23
CA LEU A 116 -6.80 19.78 -10.44
C LEU A 116 -7.14 20.91 -9.47
N ILE A 117 -6.16 21.42 -8.73
CA ILE A 117 -6.33 22.51 -7.76
C ILE A 117 -6.82 23.78 -8.47
N GLU A 118 -6.19 24.15 -9.59
CA GLU A 118 -6.60 25.29 -10.41
C GLU A 118 -8.06 25.17 -10.83
N LYS A 119 -8.44 24.05 -11.43
CA LYS A 119 -9.80 23.81 -11.92
C LYS A 119 -10.85 23.74 -10.81
N VAL A 120 -10.50 23.20 -9.64
CA VAL A 120 -11.39 23.22 -8.48
C VAL A 120 -11.58 24.64 -7.94
N ASN A 121 -10.53 25.45 -7.92
CA ASN A 121 -10.61 26.85 -7.49
C ASN A 121 -11.50 27.70 -8.45
N GLU A 122 -11.48 27.40 -9.75
CA GLU A 122 -12.39 28.04 -10.73
C GLU A 122 -13.88 27.80 -10.40
N LEU A 123 -14.23 26.70 -9.70
CA LEU A 123 -15.60 26.42 -9.29
C LEU A 123 -16.08 27.30 -8.12
N GLN A 124 -15.19 28.05 -7.47
CA GLN A 124 -15.48 28.94 -6.33
C GLN A 124 -16.24 28.26 -5.19
N LEU A 125 -16.00 26.94 -4.99
CA LEU A 125 -16.61 26.22 -3.89
C LEU A 125 -16.03 26.68 -2.54
N PRO A 126 -16.85 26.85 -1.49
CA PRO A 126 -16.36 27.25 -0.18
C PRO A 126 -15.57 26.13 0.50
N ASN A 127 -14.54 26.51 1.26
CA ASN A 127 -13.87 25.65 2.22
C ASN A 127 -13.29 24.34 1.65
N VAL A 128 -12.75 24.36 0.44
CA VAL A 128 -12.07 23.17 -0.13
C VAL A 128 -10.71 22.98 0.54
N ASN A 129 -10.47 21.75 0.98
CA ASN A 129 -9.19 21.33 1.52
C ASN A 129 -8.59 20.25 0.61
N PHE A 130 -7.29 20.36 0.34
CA PHE A 130 -6.53 19.37 -0.41
C PHE A 130 -5.56 18.66 0.53
N ILE A 131 -5.52 17.35 0.46
CA ILE A 131 -4.57 16.51 1.19
C ILE A 131 -3.87 15.62 0.18
N PHE A 132 -2.55 15.77 0.08
CA PHE A 132 -1.70 14.89 -0.68
C PHE A 132 -0.96 13.96 0.27
N VAL A 133 -1.03 12.65 0.02
CA VAL A 133 -0.39 11.64 0.85
C VAL A 133 0.10 10.48 0.00
N SER A 134 1.32 10.01 0.25
CA SER A 134 1.75 8.71 -0.24
C SER A 134 1.58 7.65 0.83
N ASP A 135 1.43 6.40 0.44
CA ASP A 135 1.33 5.25 1.35
C ASP A 135 2.70 4.80 1.88
N HIS A 136 3.75 4.92 1.08
CA HIS A 136 5.13 4.56 1.41
C HIS A 136 6.12 5.30 0.50
N GLY A 137 7.40 5.09 0.77
CA GLY A 137 8.48 5.45 -0.13
C GLY A 137 9.01 4.24 -0.89
N MET A 138 10.19 4.37 -1.51
CA MET A 138 10.82 3.34 -2.36
C MET A 138 12.33 3.35 -2.17
N ILE A 139 12.98 2.18 -2.30
CA ILE A 139 14.44 2.08 -2.45
C ILE A 139 14.80 1.13 -3.56
N ASP A 140 16.00 1.30 -4.07
CA ASP A 140 16.59 0.33 -4.99
C ASP A 140 17.17 -0.84 -4.21
N VAL A 141 16.97 -2.05 -4.74
CA VAL A 141 17.47 -3.30 -4.20
C VAL A 141 18.45 -3.94 -5.16
N ASP A 142 19.35 -4.75 -4.62
CA ASP A 142 20.26 -5.55 -5.42
C ASP A 142 19.51 -6.77 -5.97
N ILE A 143 19.21 -6.73 -7.25
CA ILE A 143 18.50 -7.82 -7.97
C ILE A 143 19.42 -8.96 -8.39
N GLU A 144 20.74 -8.80 -8.31
CA GLU A 144 21.73 -9.84 -8.62
C GLU A 144 22.18 -10.59 -7.36
N ASP A 145 22.25 -9.92 -6.21
CA ASP A 145 22.60 -10.53 -4.92
C ASP A 145 21.36 -10.63 -4.02
N THR A 146 20.49 -11.58 -4.35
CA THR A 146 19.22 -11.83 -3.65
C THR A 146 19.35 -12.99 -2.65
N LEU A 147 18.41 -13.06 -1.72
CA LEU A 147 18.31 -14.14 -0.74
C LEU A 147 17.40 -15.25 -1.28
N GLU A 148 17.86 -16.48 -1.15
CA GLU A 148 17.03 -17.65 -1.38
C GLU A 148 16.10 -17.91 -0.18
N ILE A 149 14.94 -18.50 -0.47
CA ILE A 149 14.06 -19.01 0.57
C ILE A 149 14.76 -20.22 1.22
N PRO A 150 14.94 -20.26 2.56
CA PRO A 150 15.57 -21.37 3.24
C PRO A 150 15.01 -22.73 2.83
N ALA A 151 15.87 -23.70 2.53
CA ALA A 151 15.49 -25.02 2.03
C ALA A 151 14.47 -25.73 2.93
N LEU A 152 14.58 -25.57 4.26
CA LEU A 152 13.59 -26.07 5.23
C LEU A 152 12.16 -25.66 4.87
N LEU A 153 11.95 -24.47 4.32
CA LEU A 153 10.63 -23.92 4.04
C LEU A 153 10.04 -24.38 2.70
N GLN A 154 10.75 -25.18 1.93
CA GLN A 154 10.25 -25.65 0.63
C GLN A 154 9.21 -26.77 0.74
N ASP A 155 9.06 -27.39 1.91
CA ASP A 155 8.05 -28.42 2.16
C ASP A 155 6.64 -27.81 2.27
N LYS A 156 5.91 -27.81 1.16
CA LYS A 156 4.53 -27.31 1.08
C LYS A 156 3.52 -28.10 1.91
N ASN A 157 3.89 -29.31 2.37
CA ASN A 157 3.01 -30.08 3.27
C ASN A 157 3.07 -29.54 4.70
N ARG A 158 4.15 -28.89 5.09
CA ARG A 158 4.35 -28.31 6.42
C ARG A 158 4.06 -26.81 6.49
N PHE A 159 4.37 -26.09 5.41
CA PHE A 159 4.38 -24.60 5.43
C PHE A 159 3.46 -24.00 4.38
N ILE A 160 2.85 -22.88 4.76
CA ILE A 160 2.23 -21.92 3.83
C ILE A 160 3.12 -20.68 3.89
N ILE A 161 3.72 -20.33 2.74
CA ILE A 161 4.63 -19.20 2.63
C ILE A 161 3.99 -18.12 1.78
N ASN A 162 4.01 -16.90 2.30
CA ASN A 162 3.71 -15.72 1.52
C ASN A 162 4.96 -14.85 1.43
N ASN A 163 5.54 -14.78 0.22
CA ASN A 163 6.74 -14.00 -0.07
C ASN A 163 6.36 -12.68 -0.72
N SER A 164 6.51 -11.57 0.01
CA SER A 164 6.45 -10.20 -0.52
C SER A 164 7.83 -9.60 -0.78
N GLN A 165 8.85 -10.43 -0.90
CA GLN A 165 10.26 -10.13 -1.15
C GLN A 165 10.96 -9.39 0.00
N THR A 166 10.39 -8.33 0.52
CA THR A 166 10.88 -7.57 1.69
C THR A 166 10.41 -8.15 3.02
N LEU A 167 9.55 -9.17 2.98
CA LEU A 167 9.03 -9.89 4.14
C LEU A 167 8.55 -11.27 3.71
N LEU A 168 9.07 -12.31 4.34
CA LEU A 168 8.54 -13.68 4.27
C LEU A 168 7.64 -13.93 5.47
N ARG A 169 6.40 -14.32 5.22
CA ARG A 169 5.43 -14.74 6.23
C ARG A 169 5.25 -16.24 6.14
N ILE A 170 5.37 -16.92 7.26
CA ILE A 170 5.36 -18.38 7.32
C ILE A 170 4.29 -18.83 8.31
N ALA A 171 3.30 -19.55 7.79
CA ALA A 171 2.33 -20.24 8.60
C ALA A 171 2.62 -21.74 8.59
N LEU A 172 2.65 -22.37 9.76
CA LEU A 172 2.81 -23.78 9.94
C LEU A 172 1.44 -24.47 10.01
N LYS A 173 1.28 -25.58 9.30
CA LYS A 173 0.07 -26.41 9.39
C LYS A 173 -0.02 -27.14 10.72
N ASN A 174 1.12 -27.47 11.33
CA ASN A 174 1.22 -28.02 12.68
C ASN A 174 1.87 -26.97 13.60
N GLU A 175 1.07 -26.28 14.39
CA GLU A 175 1.54 -25.21 15.28
C GLU A 175 2.45 -25.71 16.41
N SER A 176 2.41 -27.00 16.77
CA SER A 176 3.32 -27.55 17.79
C SER A 176 4.79 -27.48 17.38
N GLU A 177 5.09 -27.41 16.09
CA GLU A 177 6.43 -27.32 15.53
C GLU A 177 7.02 -25.90 15.50
N VAL A 178 6.24 -24.87 15.79
CA VAL A 178 6.64 -23.45 15.63
C VAL A 178 7.97 -23.15 16.32
N ASN A 179 8.14 -23.53 17.57
CA ASN A 179 9.35 -23.26 18.32
C ASN A 179 10.58 -24.03 17.79
N GLN A 180 10.38 -25.23 17.29
CA GLN A 180 11.45 -26.04 16.69
C GLN A 180 11.91 -25.37 15.38
N VAL A 181 10.98 -25.09 14.48
CA VAL A 181 11.24 -24.43 13.17
C VAL A 181 11.90 -23.07 13.37
N TYR A 182 11.39 -22.27 14.31
CA TYR A 182 12.00 -20.98 14.64
C TYR A 182 13.47 -21.11 15.05
N ARG A 183 13.79 -22.07 15.94
CA ARG A 183 15.18 -22.31 16.39
C ARG A 183 16.07 -22.76 15.23
N GLU A 184 15.57 -23.61 14.36
CA GLU A 184 16.30 -24.11 13.21
C GLU A 184 16.57 -22.99 12.19
N LEU A 185 15.57 -22.21 11.84
CA LEU A 185 15.74 -21.03 10.97
C LEU A 185 16.70 -20.00 11.58
N LYS A 186 16.63 -19.78 12.88
CA LYS A 186 17.52 -18.84 13.57
C LYS A 186 18.97 -19.34 13.62
N LYS A 187 19.19 -20.63 13.78
CA LYS A 187 20.52 -21.24 13.76
C LYS A 187 21.17 -21.13 12.38
N ASN A 188 20.41 -21.34 11.33
CA ASN A 188 20.89 -21.45 9.95
C ASN A 188 20.77 -20.12 9.15
N LYS A 189 20.31 -19.03 9.77
CA LYS A 189 20.17 -17.75 9.08
C LYS A 189 21.53 -17.14 8.73
N THR A 190 21.57 -16.38 7.62
CA THR A 190 22.69 -15.50 7.30
C THR A 190 22.61 -14.18 8.11
N LYS A 191 23.62 -13.34 7.96
CA LYS A 191 23.63 -11.97 8.52
C LYS A 191 22.61 -11.04 7.84
N ASP A 192 22.10 -11.41 6.66
CA ASP A 192 21.36 -10.54 5.76
C ASP A 192 19.87 -10.45 6.08
N TYR A 193 19.38 -11.29 7.00
CA TYR A 193 17.99 -11.22 7.46
C TYR A 193 17.82 -11.59 8.92
N LYS A 194 16.68 -11.21 9.49
CA LYS A 194 16.28 -11.60 10.85
C LYS A 194 15.11 -12.57 10.82
N VAL A 195 15.09 -13.49 11.78
CA VAL A 195 13.99 -14.41 12.04
C VAL A 195 13.27 -13.97 13.31
N TYR A 196 11.95 -13.86 13.25
CA TYR A 196 11.11 -13.50 14.38
C TYR A 196 9.98 -14.52 14.56
N LEU A 197 9.64 -14.80 15.81
CA LEU A 197 8.27 -15.24 16.11
C LEU A 197 7.35 -14.02 15.94
N THR A 198 6.22 -14.18 15.27
CA THR A 198 5.28 -13.07 14.99
C THR A 198 4.80 -12.41 16.28
N GLU A 199 4.55 -13.18 17.33
CA GLU A 199 4.18 -12.67 18.66
C GLU A 199 5.24 -11.74 19.28
N LYS A 200 6.53 -11.92 18.93
CA LYS A 200 7.68 -11.14 19.41
C LYS A 200 8.18 -10.10 18.43
N PHE A 201 7.44 -9.86 17.35
CA PHE A 201 7.78 -8.80 16.40
C PHE A 201 7.72 -7.41 17.05
N PRO A 202 8.52 -6.42 16.62
CA PRO A 202 8.54 -5.11 17.28
C PRO A 202 7.16 -4.44 17.34
N LYS A 203 6.66 -4.16 18.56
CA LYS A 203 5.32 -3.60 18.82
C LYS A 203 5.01 -2.35 17.97
N ARG A 204 6.00 -1.48 17.82
CA ARG A 204 5.86 -0.21 17.07
C ARG A 204 5.58 -0.39 15.58
N LEU A 205 5.69 -1.62 15.04
CA LEU A 205 5.40 -1.93 13.64
C LEU A 205 3.98 -2.49 13.46
N HIS A 206 3.23 -2.68 14.54
CA HIS A 206 1.83 -3.14 14.54
C HIS A 206 1.60 -4.37 13.64
N TYR A 207 2.50 -5.37 13.77
CA TYR A 207 2.50 -6.56 12.93
C TYR A 207 2.79 -7.84 13.74
N ARG A 208 2.23 -7.91 14.94
CA ARG A 208 2.30 -9.09 15.82
C ARG A 208 1.04 -9.91 15.71
N THR A 209 1.07 -11.13 16.25
CA THR A 209 -0.13 -11.98 16.36
C THR A 209 -1.30 -11.26 17.04
N ALA A 210 -1.02 -10.42 18.05
CA ALA A 210 -2.04 -9.61 18.71
C ALA A 210 -2.64 -8.49 17.80
N ASP A 211 -1.94 -8.10 16.74
CA ASP A 211 -2.39 -7.13 15.75
C ASP A 211 -3.10 -7.81 14.56
N ASP A 212 -2.99 -9.15 14.44
CA ASP A 212 -3.51 -9.95 13.33
C ASP A 212 -4.95 -10.42 13.58
N ARG A 213 -5.89 -9.52 13.39
CA ARG A 213 -7.32 -9.79 13.59
C ARG A 213 -7.87 -10.99 12.80
N PHE A 214 -7.23 -11.32 11.69
CA PHE A 214 -7.73 -12.33 10.73
C PHE A 214 -6.85 -13.58 10.63
N ASN A 215 -5.84 -13.70 11.48
CA ASN A 215 -4.86 -14.79 11.46
C ASN A 215 -4.22 -15.00 10.06
N ARG A 216 -3.71 -13.92 9.47
CA ARG A 216 -3.15 -13.91 8.10
C ARG A 216 -1.64 -13.75 8.03
N ILE A 217 -0.99 -13.41 9.14
CA ILE A 217 0.46 -13.14 9.17
C ILE A 217 1.26 -14.46 9.26
N GLY A 218 0.73 -15.46 9.96
CA GLY A 218 1.45 -16.69 10.29
C GLY A 218 2.32 -16.54 11.53
N GLN A 219 3.01 -17.61 11.92
CA GLN A 219 3.70 -17.69 13.21
C GLN A 219 5.16 -17.22 13.17
N ILE A 220 5.81 -17.23 11.98
CA ILE A 220 7.22 -16.86 11.82
C ILE A 220 7.38 -15.86 10.69
N LEU A 221 8.26 -14.88 10.92
CA LEU A 221 8.61 -13.84 9.94
C LEU A 221 10.11 -13.86 9.65
N LEU A 222 10.49 -13.83 8.38
CA LEU A 222 11.85 -13.54 7.95
C LEU A 222 11.88 -12.13 7.34
N VAL A 223 12.74 -11.28 7.89
CA VAL A 223 12.82 -9.86 7.50
C VAL A 223 14.23 -9.59 6.97
N PRO A 224 14.39 -9.38 5.67
CA PRO A 224 15.69 -9.06 5.09
C PRO A 224 16.15 -7.66 5.52
N HIS A 225 17.46 -7.49 5.57
CA HIS A 225 18.05 -6.16 5.73
C HIS A 225 18.11 -5.48 4.37
N ALA A 226 17.65 -4.24 4.30
CA ALA A 226 17.80 -3.44 3.08
C ALA A 226 19.29 -3.36 2.68
N PRO A 227 19.62 -3.48 1.40
CA PRO A 227 18.73 -3.57 0.23
C PRO A 227 18.39 -5.02 -0.20
N LYS A 228 18.59 -6.03 0.66
CA LYS A 228 18.35 -7.45 0.33
C LYS A 228 16.86 -7.77 0.25
N ILE A 229 16.51 -8.69 -0.65
CA ILE A 229 15.16 -9.25 -0.84
C ILE A 229 15.21 -10.77 -0.94
N PHE A 230 14.13 -11.45 -0.58
CA PHE A 230 13.93 -12.86 -0.90
C PHE A 230 13.32 -12.98 -2.30
N LEU A 231 14.03 -13.61 -3.22
CA LEU A 231 13.56 -13.79 -4.59
C LEU A 231 13.41 -15.28 -4.92
N GLU A 232 12.27 -15.64 -5.48
CA GLU A 232 12.06 -16.98 -6.03
C GLU A 232 12.76 -17.09 -7.39
N PRO A 233 13.25 -18.28 -7.78
CA PRO A 233 14.09 -18.45 -8.99
C PRO A 233 13.46 -17.88 -10.27
N ASN A 234 12.14 -17.94 -10.41
CA ASN A 234 11.41 -17.47 -11.61
C ASN A 234 10.65 -16.16 -11.38
N ALA A 235 10.90 -15.46 -10.26
CA ALA A 235 10.24 -14.21 -9.98
C ALA A 235 10.81 -13.08 -10.85
N ARG A 236 9.93 -12.15 -11.25
CA ARG A 236 10.36 -10.96 -11.98
C ARG A 236 11.30 -10.12 -11.12
N LYS A 237 12.49 -9.88 -11.63
CA LYS A 237 13.47 -8.97 -11.06
C LYS A 237 13.06 -7.52 -11.37
N THR A 238 12.79 -6.72 -10.35
CA THR A 238 12.53 -5.28 -10.50
C THR A 238 13.31 -4.53 -9.43
N PRO A 239 14.00 -3.43 -9.80
CA PRO A 239 14.95 -2.77 -8.91
C PRO A 239 14.31 -2.06 -7.74
N GLY A 240 13.14 -1.45 -7.90
CA GLY A 240 12.50 -0.70 -6.81
C GLY A 240 11.65 -1.57 -5.91
N LYS A 241 11.81 -1.42 -4.61
CA LYS A 241 11.03 -2.12 -3.57
C LYS A 241 10.70 -1.22 -2.40
N HIS A 242 9.61 -1.57 -1.72
CA HIS A 242 9.18 -0.97 -0.47
C HIS A 242 8.81 -2.05 0.56
N GLY A 243 8.38 -1.66 1.77
CA GLY A 243 7.99 -2.59 2.83
C GLY A 243 9.08 -2.84 3.88
N TYR A 244 10.20 -2.13 3.82
CA TYR A 244 11.20 -2.16 4.89
C TYR A 244 10.76 -1.29 6.08
N ASN A 245 11.41 -1.53 7.22
CA ASN A 245 11.16 -0.78 8.44
C ASN A 245 11.53 0.72 8.29
N PRO A 246 10.56 1.66 8.31
CA PRO A 246 10.79 3.09 8.08
C PRO A 246 11.65 3.76 9.15
N PHE A 247 11.81 3.14 10.32
CA PHE A 247 12.70 3.63 11.37
C PHE A 247 14.19 3.30 11.09
N LYS A 248 14.45 2.35 10.18
CA LYS A 248 15.79 1.96 9.77
C LYS A 248 16.12 2.40 8.35
N VAL A 249 15.12 2.53 7.51
CA VAL A 249 15.22 2.92 6.11
C VAL A 249 14.36 4.16 5.90
N PRO A 250 14.92 5.38 6.12
CA PRO A 250 14.16 6.63 6.05
C PRO A 250 13.45 6.86 4.71
N LYS A 251 13.99 6.35 3.60
CA LYS A 251 13.37 6.40 2.27
C LYS A 251 12.02 5.65 2.18
N MET A 252 11.64 4.87 3.22
CA MET A 252 10.31 4.25 3.32
C MET A 252 9.24 5.19 3.85
N ARG A 253 9.60 6.38 4.34
CA ARG A 253 8.64 7.32 4.90
C ARG A 253 7.75 7.89 3.80
N ALA A 254 6.47 8.00 4.13
CA ALA A 254 5.48 8.62 3.28
C ALA A 254 5.60 10.16 3.26
N THR A 255 5.17 10.75 2.16
CA THR A 255 5.02 12.20 2.03
C THR A 255 3.63 12.62 2.46
N PHE A 256 3.51 13.78 3.11
CA PHE A 256 2.25 14.40 3.46
C PHE A 256 2.33 15.89 3.18
N ALA A 257 1.37 16.41 2.44
CA ALA A 257 1.15 17.85 2.25
C ALA A 257 -0.34 18.15 2.31
N ALA A 258 -0.70 19.30 2.84
CA ALA A 258 -2.09 19.72 2.93
C ALA A 258 -2.23 21.22 2.72
N SER A 259 -3.34 21.64 2.09
CA SER A 259 -3.66 23.04 1.83
C SER A 259 -5.16 23.25 1.94
N GLY A 260 -5.56 24.41 2.40
CA GLY A 260 -6.96 24.83 2.54
C GLY A 260 -7.27 25.43 3.90
N PRO A 261 -8.50 25.89 4.12
CA PRO A 261 -8.88 26.66 5.31
C PRO A 261 -8.80 25.88 6.62
N ALA A 262 -8.82 24.53 6.59
CA ALA A 262 -8.67 23.71 7.79
C ALA A 262 -7.21 23.56 8.26
N PHE A 263 -6.22 23.99 7.47
CA PHE A 263 -4.82 23.84 7.77
C PHE A 263 -4.17 25.16 8.18
N LYS A 264 -3.26 25.10 9.15
CA LYS A 264 -2.44 26.27 9.50
C LYS A 264 -1.47 26.55 8.35
N LYS A 265 -1.26 27.81 8.05
CA LYS A 265 -0.16 28.23 7.16
C LYS A 265 1.15 27.99 7.89
N GLY A 266 2.06 27.21 7.26
CA GLY A 266 3.42 26.97 7.72
C GLY A 266 4.33 28.16 7.47
#